data_61ccbbd65e88205fcc4f169685e72562
#
_entry.id   61ccbbd65e88205fcc4f169685e72562
#
_cell.length_a   1.000
_cell.length_b   1.000
_cell.length_c   1.000
_cell.angle_alpha   90.00
_cell.angle_beta   90.00
_cell.angle_gamma   90.00
#
_symmetry.space_group_name_H-M   'P 1'
#
loop_
_entity.id
_entity.type
_entity.pdbx_description
1 polymer ?
#
loop_
_entity_poly.entity_id
_entity_poly.type
_entity_poly.pdbx_seq_one_letter_code
_entity_poly.pdbx_strand_id
1 'polypeptide(L)'
;MKKRTTIISIAVTIVLVIAALIGLWFVARARYFSSNSGPLATSPLISLHAERSAAIFPAILGMEKPRTILLLFLNNTEIRPGGGFIGSYGVVTVDKGSVTSLFTDGTENLDRAAIPLPPIDPPQPIKDHLISRWFFRDANWSPDFFESSKNVLKFYTAEGGQQAAQIETVIGITPEVLETIMKYTGSITAREKVYTSENITDTLEQAVEIDFHQQGISKLERKAIIGELGAEIVARAKHISPLQWPKLLGDIQTLIDERHIIFYDINPDIQKTVDDLGWSGRLRAGSPDKLMFVDANLASLKTDRVMKRGMEYKIFKDAASGTWRGRVTTTYKNEGSFDWRTTRYGSYSRWYFPAGTKFISGSGSVVSHKDKAPGTWDVGTEQGFVSVGSFILIEPGTSGNVVVEVELAPSVVAAIAAGKYGLVVQKQLGTEGFQLTVDAEFGTSVRAATPPEDAKKFGDTGYYWKGFVKKDVEFDVSL
;
A
#
# COMPACT_ATOMS: atom_id res chain seq x y z
N MET A 1 3.12 -36.94 -12.06
CA MET A 1 4.20 -36.08 -11.55
C MET A 1 4.73 -35.05 -12.54
N LYS A 2 4.87 -35.33 -13.84
CA LYS A 2 5.41 -34.35 -14.83
C LYS A 2 4.51 -33.12 -15.15
N LYS A 3 3.20 -33.15 -14.92
CA LYS A 3 2.30 -32.00 -15.16
C LYS A 3 2.31 -30.93 -14.05
N ARG A 4 2.74 -31.27 -12.82
CA ARG A 4 2.87 -30.30 -11.71
C ARG A 4 4.06 -29.35 -11.86
N THR A 5 5.15 -29.82 -12.49
CA THR A 5 6.39 -29.05 -12.61
C THR A 5 6.31 -27.93 -13.67
N THR A 6 5.43 -28.07 -14.68
CA THR A 6 5.32 -27.08 -15.78
C THR A 6 4.42 -25.88 -15.41
N ILE A 7 3.48 -26.04 -14.48
CA ILE A 7 2.55 -24.98 -14.05
C ILE A 7 3.24 -24.00 -13.07
N ILE A 8 4.29 -24.46 -12.41
CA ILE A 8 4.98 -23.76 -11.33
C ILE A 8 5.90 -22.62 -11.80
N SER A 9 6.36 -22.61 -13.06
CA SER A 9 7.46 -21.72 -13.50
C SER A 9 7.05 -20.31 -13.89
N ILE A 10 5.79 -19.92 -13.83
CA ILE A 10 5.27 -18.88 -14.70
C ILE A 10 4.77 -17.59 -14.00
N ALA A 11 4.14 -17.62 -12.82
CA ALA A 11 3.59 -16.41 -12.17
C ALA A 11 4.66 -15.42 -11.68
N VAL A 12 5.88 -15.88 -11.56
CA VAL A 12 7.01 -15.11 -11.02
C VAL A 12 7.87 -14.48 -12.09
N THR A 13 7.88 -15.04 -13.26
CA THR A 13 8.46 -14.34 -14.40
C THR A 13 7.81 -12.94 -14.55
N ILE A 14 6.54 -12.72 -14.11
CA ILE A 14 5.89 -11.42 -14.20
C ILE A 14 6.59 -10.38 -13.31
N VAL A 15 6.78 -10.66 -12.03
CA VAL A 15 7.43 -9.71 -11.12
C VAL A 15 8.89 -9.52 -11.51
N LEU A 16 9.53 -10.57 -12.02
CA LEU A 16 10.93 -10.52 -12.40
C LEU A 16 11.16 -10.02 -13.81
N VAL A 17 10.26 -10.31 -14.74
CA VAL A 17 10.23 -9.65 -16.03
C VAL A 17 9.95 -8.15 -15.80
N ILE A 18 9.04 -7.79 -14.92
CA ILE A 18 8.81 -6.40 -14.52
C ILE A 18 10.09 -5.81 -13.93
N ALA A 19 10.74 -6.48 -12.99
CA ALA A 19 11.98 -6.00 -12.39
C ALA A 19 13.14 -5.95 -13.41
N ALA A 20 13.34 -7.00 -14.23
CA ALA A 20 14.35 -7.03 -15.27
C ALA A 20 14.17 -5.93 -16.32
N LEU A 21 12.92 -5.64 -16.62
CA LEU A 21 12.57 -4.68 -17.66
C LEU A 21 12.64 -3.25 -17.15
N ILE A 22 12.26 -3.00 -15.88
CA ILE A 22 12.54 -1.74 -15.21
C ILE A 22 14.06 -1.51 -15.21
N GLY A 23 14.88 -2.52 -14.87
CA GLY A 23 16.34 -2.45 -14.93
C GLY A 23 16.89 -2.16 -16.33
N LEU A 24 16.46 -2.93 -17.33
CA LEU A 24 16.88 -2.75 -18.73
C LEU A 24 16.44 -1.38 -19.28
N TRP A 25 15.24 -0.91 -18.92
CA TRP A 25 14.78 0.42 -19.33
C TRP A 25 15.61 1.54 -18.69
N PHE A 26 15.91 1.45 -17.39
CA PHE A 26 16.76 2.44 -16.73
C PHE A 26 18.18 2.44 -17.29
N VAL A 27 18.76 1.26 -17.56
CA VAL A 27 20.07 1.15 -18.23
C VAL A 27 20.01 1.66 -19.68
N ALA A 28 18.98 1.32 -20.45
CA ALA A 28 18.78 1.82 -21.80
C ALA A 28 18.52 3.33 -21.81
N ARG A 29 17.71 3.83 -20.85
CA ARG A 29 17.44 5.26 -20.68
C ARG A 29 18.70 6.02 -20.25
N ALA A 30 19.47 5.51 -19.29
CA ALA A 30 20.74 6.10 -18.90
C ALA A 30 21.72 6.14 -20.05
N ARG A 31 21.85 5.08 -20.84
CA ARG A 31 22.70 5.04 -22.06
C ARG A 31 22.19 5.96 -23.17
N TYR A 32 20.88 6.01 -23.42
CA TYR A 32 20.26 6.90 -24.41
C TYR A 32 20.48 8.38 -24.07
N PHE A 33 20.32 8.76 -22.82
CA PHE A 33 20.54 10.13 -22.35
C PHE A 33 22.02 10.50 -22.24
N SER A 34 22.91 9.55 -21.97
CA SER A 34 24.36 9.81 -22.00
C SER A 34 24.94 9.94 -23.41
N SER A 35 24.28 9.36 -24.43
CA SER A 35 24.72 9.43 -25.82
C SER A 35 24.11 10.58 -26.62
N ASN A 36 23.02 11.21 -26.15
CA ASN A 36 22.31 12.30 -26.82
C ASN A 36 22.21 13.55 -25.93
N SER A 37 23.35 14.09 -25.47
CA SER A 37 23.45 15.30 -24.68
C SER A 37 23.12 16.57 -25.49
N GLY A 38 21.83 16.84 -25.66
CA GLY A 38 21.32 18.18 -26.00
C GLY A 38 21.01 19.00 -24.74
N PRO A 39 20.82 20.31 -24.79
CA PRO A 39 20.75 21.23 -23.64
C PRO A 39 19.49 21.11 -22.75
N LEU A 40 18.64 20.10 -22.94
CA LEU A 40 17.53 19.71 -22.04
C LEU A 40 17.90 18.50 -21.16
N ALA A 41 19.19 18.23 -21.01
CA ALA A 41 19.73 17.14 -20.23
C ALA A 41 19.31 17.23 -18.76
N THR A 42 18.38 16.37 -18.40
CA THR A 42 18.30 15.66 -17.13
C THR A 42 18.59 16.47 -15.87
N SER A 43 17.55 16.74 -15.11
CA SER A 43 17.77 17.12 -13.70
C SER A 43 18.67 16.04 -13.07
N PRO A 44 19.67 16.42 -12.26
CA PRO A 44 20.58 15.48 -11.58
C PRO A 44 19.83 14.41 -10.76
N LEU A 45 18.61 14.72 -10.31
CA LEU A 45 17.73 13.82 -9.58
C LEU A 45 17.22 12.63 -10.45
N ILE A 46 16.92 12.87 -11.73
CA ILE A 46 16.42 11.81 -12.64
C ILE A 46 17.55 10.81 -12.98
N SER A 47 18.78 11.30 -13.17
CA SER A 47 19.93 10.44 -13.41
C SER A 47 20.28 9.59 -12.18
N LEU A 48 20.23 10.18 -11.00
CA LEU A 48 20.52 9.49 -9.74
C LEU A 48 19.49 8.40 -9.40
N HIS A 49 18.19 8.64 -9.65
CA HIS A 49 17.16 7.62 -9.50
C HIS A 49 17.34 6.45 -10.48
N ALA A 50 17.69 6.74 -11.73
CA ALA A 50 17.97 5.72 -12.73
C ALA A 50 19.18 4.83 -12.38
N GLU A 51 20.27 5.43 -11.91
CA GLU A 51 21.47 4.71 -11.48
C GLU A 51 21.21 3.84 -10.25
N ARG A 52 20.51 4.38 -9.23
CA ARG A 52 20.16 3.62 -8.01
C ARG A 52 19.22 2.47 -8.30
N SER A 53 18.21 2.67 -9.15
CA SER A 53 17.31 1.59 -9.57
C SER A 53 18.08 0.50 -10.30
N ALA A 54 19.01 0.86 -11.20
CA ALA A 54 19.84 -0.10 -11.91
C ALA A 54 20.73 -0.96 -10.97
N ALA A 55 21.11 -0.44 -9.81
CA ALA A 55 21.94 -1.15 -8.84
C ALA A 55 21.19 -2.26 -8.08
N ILE A 56 19.87 -2.15 -7.90
CA ILE A 56 19.05 -3.15 -7.18
C ILE A 56 18.75 -4.38 -8.04
N PHE A 57 18.51 -4.17 -9.33
CA PHE A 57 18.02 -5.24 -10.21
C PHE A 57 18.94 -6.45 -10.30
N PRO A 58 20.28 -6.34 -10.40
CA PRO A 58 21.15 -7.50 -10.39
C PRO A 58 20.92 -8.39 -9.16
N ALA A 59 20.74 -7.81 -7.99
CA ALA A 59 20.47 -8.55 -6.77
C ALA A 59 19.10 -9.24 -6.80
N ILE A 60 18.01 -8.50 -7.10
CA ILE A 60 16.63 -9.05 -7.16
C ILE A 60 16.53 -10.13 -8.26
N LEU A 61 17.24 -9.96 -9.37
CA LEU A 61 17.26 -10.90 -10.48
C LEU A 61 18.19 -12.11 -10.27
N GLY A 62 18.85 -12.20 -9.12
CA GLY A 62 19.75 -13.33 -8.84
C GLY A 62 20.93 -13.41 -9.80
N MET A 63 21.48 -12.26 -10.27
CA MET A 63 22.55 -12.27 -11.27
C MET A 63 23.86 -12.81 -10.73
N GLU A 64 24.13 -12.61 -9.42
CA GLU A 64 25.34 -13.10 -8.73
C GLU A 64 25.12 -14.46 -8.07
N LYS A 65 23.98 -14.63 -7.43
CA LYS A 65 23.56 -15.86 -6.75
C LYS A 65 22.03 -16.02 -6.85
N PRO A 66 21.50 -17.26 -6.81
CA PRO A 66 20.05 -17.45 -6.77
C PRO A 66 19.42 -16.64 -5.63
N ARG A 67 18.27 -16.03 -5.88
CA ARG A 67 17.53 -15.18 -4.96
C ARG A 67 16.15 -15.76 -4.70
N THR A 68 15.76 -15.86 -3.43
CA THR A 68 14.42 -16.32 -3.05
C THR A 68 13.57 -15.15 -2.55
N ILE A 69 12.41 -14.98 -3.15
CA ILE A 69 11.49 -13.87 -2.92
C ILE A 69 10.18 -14.40 -2.37
N LEU A 70 9.66 -13.78 -1.32
CA LEU A 70 8.29 -13.98 -0.84
C LEU A 70 7.40 -12.90 -1.45
N LEU A 71 6.45 -13.32 -2.28
CA LEU A 71 5.41 -12.46 -2.84
C LEU A 71 4.17 -12.49 -1.95
N LEU A 72 3.66 -11.32 -1.61
CA LEU A 72 2.40 -11.15 -0.91
C LEU A 72 1.36 -10.63 -1.90
N PHE A 73 0.30 -11.41 -2.12
CA PHE A 73 -0.86 -10.94 -2.87
C PHE A 73 -1.81 -10.24 -1.91
N LEU A 74 -1.74 -8.90 -1.91
CA LEU A 74 -2.45 -8.03 -0.99
C LEU A 74 -3.84 -7.71 -1.54
N ASN A 75 -4.88 -8.27 -0.92
CA ASN A 75 -6.25 -7.93 -1.28
C ASN A 75 -6.65 -6.58 -0.67
N ASN A 76 -6.60 -5.53 -1.46
CA ASN A 76 -6.94 -4.17 -1.04
C ASN A 76 -8.46 -3.89 -1.05
N THR A 77 -9.29 -4.79 -1.55
CA THR A 77 -10.75 -4.73 -1.33
C THR A 77 -11.13 -5.10 0.10
N GLU A 78 -10.17 -5.66 0.88
CA GLU A 78 -10.18 -5.88 2.32
C GLU A 78 -8.89 -5.30 2.89
N ILE A 79 -8.86 -3.97 3.05
CA ILE A 79 -7.62 -3.26 3.36
C ILE A 79 -7.01 -3.67 4.72
N ARG A 80 -5.69 -3.74 4.78
CA ARG A 80 -4.88 -3.79 6.01
C ARG A 80 -3.86 -2.67 5.96
N PRO A 81 -3.32 -2.23 7.09
CA PRO A 81 -2.38 -1.10 7.13
C PRO A 81 -1.19 -1.26 6.17
N GLY A 82 -0.65 -2.46 6.05
CA GLY A 82 0.45 -2.80 5.15
C GLY A 82 0.04 -3.10 3.71
N GLY A 83 -1.11 -2.60 3.22
CA GLY A 83 -1.44 -2.61 1.79
C GLY A 83 -2.60 -3.52 1.36
N GLY A 84 -3.15 -4.32 2.28
CA GLY A 84 -4.29 -5.21 2.03
C GLY A 84 -4.18 -6.53 2.77
N PHE A 85 -5.27 -7.27 2.87
CA PHE A 85 -5.32 -8.60 3.46
C PHE A 85 -4.41 -9.56 2.67
N ILE A 86 -3.52 -10.29 3.35
CA ILE A 86 -2.67 -11.29 2.70
C ILE A 86 -3.51 -12.53 2.41
N GLY A 87 -4.20 -12.52 1.28
CA GLY A 87 -5.12 -13.61 0.91
C GLY A 87 -4.40 -14.85 0.39
N SER A 88 -3.27 -14.66 -0.27
CA SER A 88 -2.40 -15.70 -0.82
C SER A 88 -0.97 -15.19 -0.92
N TYR A 89 -0.04 -16.08 -1.14
CA TYR A 89 1.38 -15.76 -1.26
C TYR A 89 2.06 -16.63 -2.31
N GLY A 90 3.25 -16.22 -2.73
CA GLY A 90 4.12 -17.01 -3.60
C GLY A 90 5.55 -17.00 -3.09
N VAL A 91 6.28 -18.11 -3.30
CA VAL A 91 7.72 -18.22 -3.07
C VAL A 91 8.41 -18.47 -4.38
N VAL A 92 9.40 -17.67 -4.63
CA VAL A 92 10.05 -17.57 -5.92
C VAL A 92 11.53 -17.67 -5.79
N THR A 93 12.15 -18.51 -6.58
CA THR A 93 13.60 -18.50 -6.74
C THR A 93 13.96 -18.01 -8.14
N VAL A 94 14.86 -17.03 -8.16
CA VAL A 94 15.40 -16.45 -9.40
C VAL A 94 16.88 -16.71 -9.47
N ASP A 95 17.36 -17.13 -10.63
CA ASP A 95 18.77 -17.32 -10.92
C ASP A 95 19.07 -16.75 -12.30
N LYS A 96 20.02 -15.82 -12.38
CA LYS A 96 20.47 -15.17 -13.63
C LYS A 96 19.31 -14.63 -14.47
N GLY A 97 18.39 -13.92 -13.81
CA GLY A 97 17.20 -13.34 -14.45
C GLY A 97 16.12 -14.36 -14.85
N SER A 98 16.27 -15.62 -14.50
CA SER A 98 15.32 -16.67 -14.82
C SER A 98 14.67 -17.24 -13.56
N VAL A 99 13.37 -17.48 -13.62
CA VAL A 99 12.67 -18.18 -12.54
C VAL A 99 12.97 -19.65 -12.58
N THR A 100 13.55 -20.16 -11.53
CA THR A 100 13.92 -21.58 -11.39
C THR A 100 12.92 -22.36 -10.53
N SER A 101 12.20 -21.68 -9.63
CA SER A 101 11.16 -22.27 -8.80
C SER A 101 10.04 -21.28 -8.49
N LEU A 102 8.82 -21.76 -8.47
CA LEU A 102 7.65 -21.04 -7.99
C LEU A 102 6.74 -21.98 -7.20
N PHE A 103 6.32 -21.51 -6.06
CA PHE A 103 5.26 -22.07 -5.25
C PHE A 103 4.22 -20.98 -4.95
N THR A 104 2.93 -21.28 -4.99
CA THR A 104 1.84 -20.38 -4.56
C THR A 104 0.86 -21.13 -3.71
N ASP A 105 0.33 -20.46 -2.66
CA ASP A 105 -0.70 -21.05 -1.80
C ASP A 105 -1.61 -19.98 -1.19
N GLY A 106 -2.76 -20.40 -0.70
CA GLY A 106 -3.64 -19.60 0.14
C GLY A 106 -3.13 -19.55 1.58
N THR A 107 -3.21 -18.37 2.20
CA THR A 107 -2.74 -18.18 3.58
C THR A 107 -3.51 -19.04 4.58
N GLU A 108 -4.77 -19.40 4.27
CA GLU A 108 -5.54 -20.32 5.12
C GLU A 108 -4.91 -21.71 5.30
N ASN A 109 -4.09 -22.18 4.34
CA ASN A 109 -3.38 -23.45 4.45
C ASN A 109 -2.21 -23.34 5.42
N LEU A 110 -1.46 -22.25 5.33
CA LEU A 110 -0.34 -21.94 6.24
C LEU A 110 -0.85 -21.72 7.67
N ASP A 111 -1.83 -20.84 7.86
CA ASP A 111 -2.45 -20.54 9.16
C ASP A 111 -3.02 -21.80 9.84
N ARG A 112 -3.61 -22.72 9.04
CA ARG A 112 -4.14 -23.99 9.56
C ARG A 112 -3.03 -24.90 10.10
N ALA A 113 -1.88 -24.94 9.44
CA ALA A 113 -0.73 -25.69 9.91
C ALA A 113 -0.21 -25.16 11.26
N ALA A 114 -0.43 -23.87 11.51
CA ALA A 114 -0.04 -23.22 12.78
C ALA A 114 -1.02 -23.49 13.94
N ILE A 115 -2.23 -23.98 13.72
CA ILE A 115 -3.23 -24.18 14.80
C ILE A 115 -2.70 -24.99 16.00
N PRO A 116 -1.91 -26.07 15.83
CA PRO A 116 -1.34 -26.83 16.93
C PRO A 116 -0.24 -26.10 17.71
N LEU A 117 0.32 -25.01 17.16
CA LEU A 117 1.39 -24.24 17.81
C LEU A 117 0.81 -23.32 18.90
N PRO A 118 1.63 -22.83 19.84
CA PRO A 118 1.21 -21.83 20.81
C PRO A 118 0.62 -20.59 20.12
N PRO A 119 -0.52 -20.05 20.57
CA PRO A 119 -1.13 -18.88 19.97
C PRO A 119 -0.26 -17.65 20.19
N ILE A 120 -0.22 -16.77 19.19
CA ILE A 120 0.35 -15.43 19.29
C ILE A 120 -0.82 -14.45 19.46
N ASP A 121 -0.75 -13.60 20.48
CA ASP A 121 -1.75 -12.55 20.71
C ASP A 121 -1.66 -11.50 19.60
N PRO A 122 -2.78 -11.14 18.96
CA PRO A 122 -2.80 -10.07 17.98
C PRO A 122 -2.76 -8.70 18.66
N PRO A 123 -2.46 -7.64 17.89
CA PRO A 123 -2.73 -6.26 18.33
C PRO A 123 -4.16 -6.10 18.84
N GLN A 124 -4.35 -5.26 19.86
CA GLN A 124 -5.62 -5.15 20.56
C GLN A 124 -6.83 -4.92 19.62
N PRO A 125 -6.76 -4.03 18.60
CA PRO A 125 -7.89 -3.84 17.69
C PRO A 125 -8.27 -5.11 16.89
N ILE A 126 -7.29 -5.93 16.50
CA ILE A 126 -7.58 -7.22 15.85
C ILE A 126 -8.27 -8.16 16.84
N LYS A 127 -7.81 -8.19 18.11
CA LYS A 127 -8.38 -9.03 19.16
C LYS A 127 -9.82 -8.67 19.46
N ASP A 128 -10.14 -7.39 19.50
CA ASP A 128 -11.45 -6.88 19.86
C ASP A 128 -12.48 -6.99 18.73
N HIS A 129 -12.03 -6.84 17.46
CA HIS A 129 -12.95 -6.67 16.33
C HIS A 129 -12.87 -7.75 15.27
N LEU A 130 -11.89 -8.66 15.31
CA LEU A 130 -11.70 -9.67 14.26
C LEU A 130 -11.47 -11.08 14.83
N ILE A 131 -10.32 -11.33 15.47
CA ILE A 131 -9.90 -12.68 15.88
C ILE A 131 -8.95 -12.64 17.07
N SER A 132 -9.06 -13.63 17.97
CA SER A 132 -8.26 -13.72 19.20
C SER A 132 -6.86 -14.31 19.04
N ARG A 133 -6.50 -14.77 17.85
CA ARG A 133 -5.18 -15.33 17.54
C ARG A 133 -4.60 -14.65 16.30
N TRP A 134 -3.33 -14.23 16.38
CA TRP A 134 -2.63 -13.63 15.25
C TRP A 134 -2.04 -14.68 14.31
N PHE A 135 -2.22 -14.49 13.01
CA PHE A 135 -1.74 -15.38 11.96
C PHE A 135 -0.99 -14.62 10.88
N PHE A 136 -0.28 -15.35 10.02
CA PHE A 136 0.43 -14.81 8.87
C PHE A 136 -0.43 -13.88 8.00
N ARG A 137 -1.69 -14.24 7.76
CA ARG A 137 -2.60 -13.45 6.91
C ARG A 137 -2.85 -12.01 7.35
N ASP A 138 -2.63 -11.69 8.64
CA ASP A 138 -2.80 -10.36 9.22
C ASP A 138 -1.47 -9.80 9.78
N ALA A 139 -0.31 -10.38 9.40
CA ALA A 139 1.00 -10.00 9.91
C ALA A 139 1.43 -8.59 9.46
N ASN A 140 0.83 -8.04 8.42
CA ASN A 140 1.07 -6.70 7.88
C ASN A 140 0.23 -5.61 8.58
N TRP A 141 0.21 -5.64 9.91
CA TRP A 141 -0.54 -4.68 10.75
C TRP A 141 0.10 -3.29 10.85
N SER A 142 1.42 -3.17 10.68
CA SER A 142 2.07 -1.86 10.63
C SER A 142 1.82 -1.18 9.27
N PRO A 143 1.56 0.14 9.22
CA PRO A 143 1.53 0.89 7.96
C PRO A 143 2.91 1.10 7.36
N ASP A 144 3.96 0.87 8.15
CA ASP A 144 5.34 0.79 7.68
C ASP A 144 5.61 -0.60 7.11
N PHE A 145 5.79 -0.72 5.79
CA PHE A 145 5.95 -2.02 5.14
C PHE A 145 7.24 -2.73 5.53
N PHE A 146 8.28 -1.99 5.91
CA PHE A 146 9.51 -2.59 6.45
C PHE A 146 9.21 -3.35 7.75
N GLU A 147 8.48 -2.76 8.69
CA GLU A 147 8.07 -3.43 9.93
C GLU A 147 7.07 -4.55 9.69
N SER A 148 6.12 -4.33 8.79
CA SER A 148 5.17 -5.36 8.33
C SER A 148 5.90 -6.56 7.73
N SER A 149 6.92 -6.35 6.90
CA SER A 149 7.70 -7.43 6.28
C SER A 149 8.49 -8.25 7.28
N LYS A 150 9.03 -7.63 8.33
CA LYS A 150 9.69 -8.35 9.44
C LYS A 150 8.72 -9.27 10.17
N ASN A 151 7.51 -8.77 10.46
CA ASN A 151 6.46 -9.60 11.04
C ASN A 151 6.01 -10.72 10.10
N VAL A 152 5.80 -10.41 8.82
CA VAL A 152 5.48 -11.39 7.78
C VAL A 152 6.50 -12.52 7.75
N LEU A 153 7.80 -12.22 7.73
CA LEU A 153 8.86 -13.24 7.74
C LEU A 153 8.86 -14.06 9.03
N LYS A 154 8.63 -13.40 10.19
CA LYS A 154 8.51 -14.07 11.48
C LYS A 154 7.35 -15.09 11.48
N PHE A 155 6.15 -14.68 11.06
CA PHE A 155 4.99 -15.56 10.99
C PHE A 155 5.17 -16.65 9.94
N TYR A 156 5.67 -16.30 8.75
CA TYR A 156 5.93 -17.26 7.68
C TYR A 156 6.86 -18.39 8.13
N THR A 157 7.93 -18.04 8.85
CA THR A 157 8.86 -19.02 9.41
C THR A 157 8.23 -19.84 10.53
N ALA A 158 7.52 -19.18 11.46
CA ALA A 158 6.90 -19.86 12.60
C ALA A 158 5.80 -20.83 12.18
N GLU A 159 5.07 -20.53 11.12
CA GLU A 159 3.98 -21.35 10.58
C GLU A 159 4.47 -22.42 9.58
N GLY A 160 5.79 -22.56 9.40
CA GLY A 160 6.40 -23.60 8.57
C GLY A 160 6.36 -23.30 7.06
N GLY A 161 6.42 -22.04 6.68
CA GLY A 161 6.44 -21.63 5.28
C GLY A 161 7.56 -22.26 4.46
N GLN A 162 7.25 -22.61 3.21
CA GLN A 162 8.21 -23.25 2.31
C GLN A 162 9.41 -22.34 2.05
N GLN A 163 10.63 -22.88 2.13
CA GLN A 163 11.89 -22.15 1.90
C GLN A 163 12.05 -20.90 2.81
N ALA A 164 11.44 -20.87 4.00
CA ALA A 164 11.44 -19.70 4.88
C ALA A 164 12.86 -19.17 5.17
N ALA A 165 13.84 -20.08 5.40
CA ALA A 165 15.22 -19.72 5.68
C ALA A 165 15.99 -19.14 4.47
N GLN A 166 15.46 -19.27 3.26
CA GLN A 166 16.06 -18.78 2.04
C GLN A 166 15.47 -17.44 1.56
N ILE A 167 14.38 -16.97 2.18
CA ILE A 167 13.76 -15.71 1.78
C ILE A 167 14.71 -14.55 2.03
N GLU A 168 15.02 -13.79 0.99
CA GLU A 168 15.87 -12.60 1.07
C GLU A 168 15.09 -11.30 0.79
N THR A 169 14.00 -11.38 0.00
CA THR A 169 13.20 -10.22 -0.40
C THR A 169 11.72 -10.50 -0.15
N VAL A 170 10.96 -9.49 0.29
CA VAL A 170 9.50 -9.52 0.35
C VAL A 170 8.97 -8.46 -0.59
N ILE A 171 8.03 -8.85 -1.46
CA ILE A 171 7.37 -7.92 -2.39
C ILE A 171 5.86 -8.02 -2.16
N GLY A 172 5.22 -6.89 -1.83
CA GLY A 172 3.76 -6.77 -1.78
C GLY A 172 3.23 -6.26 -3.11
N ILE A 173 2.20 -6.90 -3.64
CA ILE A 173 1.49 -6.47 -4.85
C ILE A 173 -0.01 -6.52 -4.65
N THR A 174 -0.72 -5.55 -5.20
CA THR A 174 -2.19 -5.48 -5.21
C THR A 174 -2.76 -5.91 -6.56
N PRO A 175 -4.09 -6.14 -6.68
CA PRO A 175 -4.73 -6.55 -7.93
C PRO A 175 -4.46 -5.63 -9.12
N GLU A 176 -4.27 -4.33 -8.90
CA GLU A 176 -3.98 -3.34 -9.94
C GLU A 176 -2.72 -3.68 -10.77
N VAL A 177 -1.82 -4.44 -10.18
CA VAL A 177 -0.62 -4.94 -10.90
C VAL A 177 -1.01 -5.93 -11.99
N LEU A 178 -1.92 -6.88 -11.66
CA LEU A 178 -2.44 -7.84 -12.65
C LEU A 178 -3.26 -7.13 -13.72
N GLU A 179 -4.14 -6.22 -13.33
CA GLU A 179 -4.96 -5.41 -14.24
C GLU A 179 -4.08 -4.65 -15.24
N THR A 180 -3.01 -4.03 -14.73
CA THR A 180 -2.07 -3.28 -15.57
C THR A 180 -1.31 -4.17 -16.55
N ILE A 181 -0.79 -5.31 -16.10
CA ILE A 181 -0.05 -6.23 -16.98
C ILE A 181 -0.98 -6.80 -18.06
N MET A 182 -2.23 -7.10 -17.71
CA MET A 182 -3.18 -7.65 -18.67
C MET A 182 -3.57 -6.68 -19.80
N LYS A 183 -3.38 -5.37 -19.64
CA LYS A 183 -3.49 -4.40 -20.74
C LYS A 183 -2.50 -4.69 -21.89
N TYR A 184 -1.41 -5.39 -21.59
CA TYR A 184 -0.33 -5.72 -22.52
C TYR A 184 -0.33 -7.17 -22.96
N THR A 185 -0.78 -8.09 -22.10
CA THR A 185 -0.81 -9.54 -22.39
C THR A 185 -2.15 -10.02 -22.97
N GLY A 186 -3.17 -9.16 -22.89
CA GLY A 186 -4.51 -9.47 -23.38
C GLY A 186 -5.33 -10.36 -22.41
N SER A 187 -6.56 -10.68 -22.84
CA SER A 187 -7.49 -11.49 -22.06
C SER A 187 -7.06 -12.96 -21.98
N ILE A 188 -7.35 -13.62 -20.86
CA ILE A 188 -7.03 -15.02 -20.59
C ILE A 188 -8.32 -15.80 -20.37
N THR A 189 -8.44 -17.00 -20.95
CA THR A 189 -9.51 -17.93 -20.65
C THR A 189 -8.98 -19.03 -19.73
N ALA A 190 -9.55 -19.15 -18.54
CA ALA A 190 -9.25 -20.18 -17.58
C ALA A 190 -10.53 -20.65 -16.90
N ARG A 191 -10.69 -21.99 -16.72
CA ARG A 191 -11.89 -22.61 -16.10
C ARG A 191 -13.19 -22.04 -16.67
N GLU A 192 -13.27 -22.00 -18.02
CA GLU A 192 -14.45 -21.54 -18.79
C GLU A 192 -14.82 -20.06 -18.62
N LYS A 193 -13.97 -19.27 -17.93
CA LYS A 193 -14.17 -17.82 -17.75
C LYS A 193 -13.11 -17.01 -18.50
N VAL A 194 -13.53 -15.85 -18.99
CA VAL A 194 -12.65 -14.88 -19.64
C VAL A 194 -12.27 -13.80 -18.62
N TYR A 195 -10.98 -13.67 -18.38
CA TYR A 195 -10.38 -12.65 -17.53
C TYR A 195 -9.77 -11.57 -18.41
N THR A 196 -10.10 -10.33 -18.15
CA THR A 196 -9.58 -9.14 -18.83
C THR A 196 -8.94 -8.18 -17.83
N SER A 197 -8.24 -7.16 -18.31
CA SER A 197 -7.72 -6.08 -17.46
C SER A 197 -8.80 -5.38 -16.63
N GLU A 198 -10.05 -5.33 -17.14
CA GLU A 198 -11.15 -4.61 -16.50
C GLU A 198 -11.94 -5.48 -15.51
N ASN A 199 -11.87 -6.81 -15.64
CA ASN A 199 -12.72 -7.70 -14.84
C ASN A 199 -11.96 -8.70 -13.98
N ILE A 200 -10.62 -8.80 -14.09
CA ILE A 200 -9.85 -9.87 -13.44
C ILE A 200 -10.07 -9.90 -11.93
N THR A 201 -10.07 -8.76 -11.27
CA THR A 201 -10.29 -8.67 -9.82
C THR A 201 -11.65 -9.25 -9.43
N ASP A 202 -12.72 -8.80 -10.07
CA ASP A 202 -14.08 -9.25 -9.78
C ASP A 202 -14.31 -10.71 -10.14
N THR A 203 -13.85 -11.11 -11.30
CA THR A 203 -14.02 -12.48 -11.80
C THR A 203 -13.23 -13.48 -10.97
N LEU A 204 -12.03 -13.09 -10.52
CA LEU A 204 -11.19 -13.91 -9.67
C LEU A 204 -11.79 -14.04 -8.26
N GLU A 205 -12.27 -12.96 -7.67
CA GLU A 205 -12.96 -13.00 -6.37
C GLU A 205 -14.16 -13.92 -6.43
N GLN A 206 -14.98 -13.82 -7.46
CA GLN A 206 -16.12 -14.72 -7.61
C GLN A 206 -15.70 -16.16 -7.79
N ALA A 207 -14.66 -16.43 -8.56
CA ALA A 207 -14.15 -17.80 -8.77
C ALA A 207 -13.67 -18.43 -7.47
N VAL A 208 -12.96 -17.67 -6.61
CA VAL A 208 -12.39 -18.18 -5.34
C VAL A 208 -13.35 -18.17 -4.17
N GLU A 209 -14.42 -17.37 -4.18
CA GLU A 209 -15.36 -17.27 -3.06
C GLU A 209 -16.69 -17.99 -3.31
N ILE A 210 -17.15 -18.09 -4.55
CA ILE A 210 -18.47 -18.61 -4.90
C ILE A 210 -18.39 -19.85 -5.80
N ASP A 211 -17.77 -19.70 -6.99
CA ASP A 211 -17.93 -20.69 -8.06
C ASP A 211 -17.20 -22.00 -7.78
N PHE A 212 -16.16 -22.00 -6.94
CA PHE A 212 -15.41 -23.20 -6.60
C PHE A 212 -16.31 -24.31 -6.01
N HIS A 213 -17.38 -23.94 -5.29
CA HIS A 213 -18.36 -24.89 -4.78
C HIS A 213 -19.11 -25.60 -5.90
N GLN A 214 -19.52 -24.86 -6.94
CA GLN A 214 -20.24 -25.40 -8.09
C GLN A 214 -19.34 -26.29 -8.97
N GLN A 215 -18.03 -26.00 -8.97
CA GLN A 215 -17.03 -26.76 -9.72
C GLN A 215 -16.50 -27.98 -8.96
N GLY A 216 -16.99 -28.28 -7.75
CA GLY A 216 -16.51 -29.38 -6.93
C GLY A 216 -15.07 -29.22 -6.43
N ILE A 217 -14.53 -27.99 -6.46
CA ILE A 217 -13.17 -27.67 -6.00
C ILE A 217 -13.18 -27.55 -4.47
N SER A 218 -12.22 -28.14 -3.81
CA SER A 218 -12.10 -28.03 -2.35
C SER A 218 -11.76 -26.61 -1.91
N LYS A 219 -12.18 -26.23 -0.69
CA LYS A 219 -11.85 -24.92 -0.12
C LYS A 219 -10.34 -24.64 -0.09
N LEU A 220 -9.52 -25.68 0.05
CA LEU A 220 -8.06 -25.58 0.10
C LEU A 220 -7.44 -25.32 -1.28
N GLU A 221 -8.11 -25.76 -2.36
CA GLU A 221 -7.62 -25.65 -3.73
C GLU A 221 -8.26 -24.48 -4.51
N ARG A 222 -9.25 -23.79 -3.92
CA ARG A 222 -9.99 -22.70 -4.59
C ARG A 222 -9.08 -21.60 -5.14
N LYS A 223 -7.96 -21.33 -4.48
CA LYS A 223 -6.99 -20.29 -4.89
C LYS A 223 -5.94 -20.79 -5.91
N ALA A 224 -5.94 -22.06 -6.31
CA ALA A 224 -5.04 -22.56 -7.34
C ALA A 224 -5.21 -21.84 -8.68
N ILE A 225 -6.40 -21.28 -8.96
CA ILE A 225 -6.66 -20.43 -10.14
C ILE A 225 -5.73 -19.22 -10.23
N ILE A 226 -5.27 -18.66 -9.10
CA ILE A 226 -4.32 -17.55 -9.06
C ILE A 226 -3.00 -17.94 -9.72
N GLY A 227 -2.51 -19.16 -9.40
CA GLY A 227 -1.32 -19.72 -10.03
C GLY A 227 -1.53 -20.00 -11.53
N GLU A 228 -2.72 -20.51 -11.92
CA GLU A 228 -3.04 -20.79 -13.33
C GLU A 228 -3.03 -19.49 -14.18
N LEU A 229 -3.71 -18.45 -13.69
CA LEU A 229 -3.75 -17.13 -14.36
C LEU A 229 -2.36 -16.49 -14.41
N GLY A 230 -1.65 -16.51 -13.28
CA GLY A 230 -0.28 -16.02 -13.21
C GLY A 230 0.60 -16.69 -14.25
N ALA A 231 0.48 -18.00 -14.38
CA ALA A 231 1.19 -18.80 -15.38
C ALA A 231 0.99 -18.30 -16.81
N GLU A 232 -0.25 -18.10 -17.20
CA GLU A 232 -0.62 -17.70 -18.55
C GLU A 232 -0.19 -16.25 -18.82
N ILE A 233 -0.39 -15.33 -17.87
CA ILE A 233 0.07 -13.93 -17.98
C ILE A 233 1.55 -13.88 -18.32
N VAL A 234 2.36 -14.71 -17.67
CA VAL A 234 3.82 -14.76 -17.91
C VAL A 234 4.19 -15.34 -19.25
N ALA A 235 3.55 -16.42 -19.65
CA ALA A 235 3.78 -16.97 -20.97
C ALA A 235 3.58 -15.90 -22.04
N ARG A 236 2.53 -15.08 -21.89
CA ARG A 236 2.21 -14.00 -22.82
C ARG A 236 3.11 -12.78 -22.68
N ALA A 237 3.58 -12.46 -21.46
CA ALA A 237 4.48 -11.33 -21.24
C ALA A 237 5.78 -11.45 -22.06
N LYS A 238 6.26 -12.66 -22.35
CA LYS A 238 7.40 -12.90 -23.23
C LYS A 238 7.15 -12.46 -24.68
N HIS A 239 5.90 -12.28 -25.07
CA HIS A 239 5.48 -11.90 -26.41
C HIS A 239 5.01 -10.43 -26.50
N ILE A 240 5.16 -9.64 -25.42
CA ILE A 240 4.89 -8.21 -25.45
C ILE A 240 5.83 -7.55 -26.46
N SER A 241 5.25 -6.76 -27.37
CA SER A 241 6.03 -6.05 -28.40
C SER A 241 7.08 -5.12 -27.77
N PRO A 242 8.31 -5.10 -28.27
CA PRO A 242 9.35 -4.17 -27.81
C PRO A 242 8.90 -2.69 -27.82
N LEU A 243 8.00 -2.31 -28.70
CA LEU A 243 7.44 -0.96 -28.78
C LEU A 243 6.51 -0.60 -27.62
N GLN A 244 5.97 -1.59 -26.92
CA GLN A 244 5.08 -1.39 -25.76
C GLN A 244 5.84 -1.30 -24.42
N TRP A 245 7.10 -1.75 -24.39
CA TRP A 245 7.91 -1.78 -23.18
C TRP A 245 8.05 -0.43 -22.47
N PRO A 246 8.36 0.68 -23.16
CA PRO A 246 8.49 1.98 -22.48
C PRO A 246 7.21 2.39 -21.73
N LYS A 247 6.04 2.08 -22.32
CA LYS A 247 4.74 2.38 -21.70
C LYS A 247 4.47 1.47 -20.51
N LEU A 248 4.68 0.16 -20.65
CA LEU A 248 4.53 -0.80 -19.54
C LEU A 248 5.39 -0.40 -18.35
N LEU A 249 6.65 -0.03 -18.59
CA LEU A 249 7.57 0.38 -17.53
C LEU A 249 7.12 1.70 -16.85
N GLY A 250 6.57 2.63 -17.59
CA GLY A 250 5.96 3.84 -17.04
C GLY A 250 4.74 3.52 -16.15
N ASP A 251 3.89 2.59 -16.60
CA ASP A 251 2.73 2.14 -15.82
C ASP A 251 3.17 1.40 -14.53
N ILE A 252 4.23 0.58 -14.59
CA ILE A 252 4.82 -0.08 -13.41
C ILE A 252 5.42 0.93 -12.43
N GLN A 253 6.14 1.95 -12.92
CA GLN A 253 6.65 3.02 -12.05
C GLN A 253 5.50 3.74 -11.37
N THR A 254 4.39 3.98 -12.07
CA THR A 254 3.18 4.57 -11.50
C THR A 254 2.63 3.70 -10.36
N LEU A 255 2.56 2.37 -10.55
CA LEU A 255 2.11 1.44 -9.51
C LEU A 255 3.02 1.45 -8.28
N ILE A 256 4.33 1.61 -8.45
CA ILE A 256 5.28 1.75 -7.34
C ILE A 256 5.05 3.08 -6.62
N ASP A 257 4.94 4.18 -7.36
CA ASP A 257 4.69 5.52 -6.81
C ASP A 257 3.35 5.60 -6.07
N GLU A 258 2.32 4.92 -6.59
CA GLU A 258 1.00 4.80 -6.00
C GLU A 258 0.91 3.71 -4.90
N ARG A 259 2.02 3.04 -4.57
CA ARG A 259 2.12 2.03 -3.49
C ARG A 259 1.29 0.76 -3.73
N HIS A 260 1.15 0.35 -4.98
CA HIS A 260 0.57 -0.93 -5.39
C HIS A 260 1.64 -2.02 -5.55
N ILE A 261 2.91 -1.63 -5.65
CA ILE A 261 4.09 -2.50 -5.57
C ILE A 261 5.02 -1.93 -4.50
N ILE A 262 5.39 -2.73 -3.51
CA ILE A 262 6.23 -2.34 -2.39
C ILE A 262 7.27 -3.41 -2.09
N PHE A 263 8.46 -2.96 -1.66
CA PHE A 263 9.64 -3.82 -1.51
C PHE A 263 10.22 -3.77 -0.11
N TYR A 264 10.68 -4.93 0.35
CA TYR A 264 11.55 -5.09 1.52
C TYR A 264 12.66 -6.07 1.20
N ASP A 265 13.86 -5.82 1.70
CA ASP A 265 15.00 -6.70 1.56
C ASP A 265 15.73 -6.90 2.90
N ILE A 266 16.18 -8.14 3.16
CA ILE A 266 16.93 -8.45 4.39
C ILE A 266 18.35 -7.91 4.35
N ASN A 267 18.93 -7.68 3.15
CA ASN A 267 20.23 -7.07 2.99
C ASN A 267 20.14 -5.56 3.23
N PRO A 268 20.84 -5.00 4.22
CA PRO A 268 20.72 -3.59 4.58
C PRO A 268 21.13 -2.63 3.47
N ASP A 269 22.07 -2.99 2.59
CA ASP A 269 22.53 -2.12 1.51
C ASP A 269 21.48 -2.04 0.40
N ILE A 270 20.86 -3.20 0.06
CA ILE A 270 19.74 -3.25 -0.87
C ILE A 270 18.54 -2.52 -0.28
N GLN A 271 18.21 -2.78 1.01
CA GLN A 271 17.11 -2.10 1.70
C GLN A 271 17.32 -0.58 1.72
N LYS A 272 18.54 -0.12 2.00
CA LYS A 272 18.83 1.31 1.94
C LYS A 272 18.53 1.90 0.57
N THR A 273 18.89 1.20 -0.50
CA THR A 273 18.59 1.66 -1.85
C THR A 273 17.09 1.66 -2.14
N VAL A 274 16.35 0.64 -1.66
CA VAL A 274 14.87 0.58 -1.71
C VAL A 274 14.25 1.77 -0.95
N ASP A 275 14.80 2.11 0.22
CA ASP A 275 14.37 3.26 1.03
C ASP A 275 14.65 4.59 0.30
N ASP A 276 15.87 4.77 -0.24
CA ASP A 276 16.29 5.97 -0.98
C ASP A 276 15.45 6.21 -2.24
N LEU A 277 14.98 5.15 -2.88
CA LEU A 277 14.05 5.21 -4.02
C LEU A 277 12.60 5.47 -3.59
N GLY A 278 12.32 5.39 -2.30
CA GLY A 278 10.97 5.51 -1.77
C GLY A 278 10.08 4.29 -2.06
N TRP A 279 10.63 3.12 -2.38
CA TRP A 279 9.88 1.91 -2.75
C TRP A 279 9.51 1.02 -1.55
N SER A 280 10.06 1.31 -0.36
CA SER A 280 9.87 0.51 0.85
C SER A 280 8.53 0.70 1.56
N GLY A 281 7.77 1.74 1.22
CA GLY A 281 6.52 2.04 1.93
C GLY A 281 6.72 2.37 3.42
N ARG A 282 7.90 2.86 3.82
CA ARG A 282 8.15 3.29 5.21
C ARG A 282 7.34 4.52 5.59
N LEU A 283 7.05 4.61 6.87
CA LEU A 283 6.66 5.89 7.47
C LEU A 283 7.81 6.89 7.32
N ARG A 284 7.59 8.00 6.61
CA ARG A 284 8.63 8.98 6.31
C ARG A 284 8.48 10.24 7.17
N ALA A 285 9.60 10.67 7.76
CA ALA A 285 9.82 12.06 8.11
C ALA A 285 10.33 12.80 6.85
N GLY A 286 10.24 14.09 6.76
CA GLY A 286 10.74 14.86 5.61
C GLY A 286 10.28 16.30 5.64
N SER A 287 9.31 16.59 6.49
CA SER A 287 8.78 17.93 6.70
C SER A 287 8.48 18.14 8.18
N PRO A 288 8.42 19.39 8.65
CA PRO A 288 8.03 19.68 10.03
C PRO A 288 6.68 19.10 10.42
N ASP A 289 5.70 19.17 9.50
CA ASP A 289 4.38 18.56 9.67
C ASP A 289 4.21 17.31 8.82
N LYS A 290 3.38 16.40 9.30
CA LYS A 290 3.05 15.13 8.64
C LYS A 290 1.63 14.74 8.94
N LEU A 291 0.98 14.21 7.92
CA LEU A 291 -0.30 13.54 8.05
C LEU A 291 -0.30 12.25 7.25
N MET A 292 -0.66 11.16 7.90
CA MET A 292 -1.00 9.91 7.23
C MET A 292 -2.27 9.36 7.87
N PHE A 293 -3.16 8.88 7.05
CA PHE A 293 -4.39 8.25 7.45
C PHE A 293 -4.39 6.80 6.99
N VAL A 294 -4.75 5.87 7.88
CA VAL A 294 -4.62 4.43 7.67
C VAL A 294 -5.87 3.72 8.18
N ASP A 295 -6.51 2.96 7.31
CA ASP A 295 -7.61 2.06 7.65
C ASP A 295 -7.14 0.61 7.80
N ALA A 296 -7.79 -0.09 8.72
CA ALA A 296 -7.73 -1.54 8.82
C ALA A 296 -9.16 -2.09 8.83
N ASN A 297 -9.59 -2.67 7.74
CA ASN A 297 -10.88 -3.36 7.66
C ASN A 297 -10.89 -4.54 8.64
N LEU A 298 -11.81 -4.53 9.60
CA LEU A 298 -11.97 -5.57 10.58
C LEU A 298 -13.38 -6.16 10.49
N ALA A 299 -13.48 -7.35 9.89
CA ALA A 299 -14.72 -8.11 9.69
C ALA A 299 -15.78 -7.40 8.81
N SER A 300 -15.34 -6.66 7.79
CA SER A 300 -16.24 -5.91 6.88
C SER A 300 -16.25 -6.46 5.45
N LEU A 301 -15.94 -7.74 5.28
CA LEU A 301 -15.86 -8.38 3.97
C LEU A 301 -14.93 -7.57 3.03
N LYS A 302 -15.32 -7.44 1.77
CA LYS A 302 -14.58 -6.72 0.73
C LYS A 302 -15.15 -5.31 0.51
N THR A 303 -15.63 -4.67 1.58
CA THR A 303 -16.35 -3.39 1.50
C THR A 303 -15.44 -2.23 1.08
N ASP A 304 -14.10 -2.34 1.23
CA ASP A 304 -13.17 -1.29 0.77
C ASP A 304 -13.32 -0.96 -0.72
N ARG A 305 -13.74 -1.93 -1.54
CA ARG A 305 -14.00 -1.73 -2.99
C ARG A 305 -15.03 -0.65 -3.32
N VAL A 306 -15.95 -0.38 -2.38
CA VAL A 306 -17.05 0.57 -2.55
C VAL A 306 -16.97 1.74 -1.57
N MET A 307 -15.87 1.85 -0.83
CA MET A 307 -15.63 2.95 0.07
C MET A 307 -15.06 4.15 -0.67
N LYS A 308 -15.71 5.31 -0.52
CA LYS A 308 -15.13 6.60 -0.95
C LYS A 308 -14.65 7.36 0.28
N ARG A 309 -13.45 7.92 0.19
CA ARG A 309 -12.77 8.62 1.29
C ARG A 309 -12.40 10.04 0.90
N GLY A 310 -12.61 10.96 1.84
CA GLY A 310 -12.14 12.33 1.75
C GLY A 310 -11.49 12.74 3.06
N MET A 311 -10.58 13.68 3.01
CA MET A 311 -9.91 14.23 4.19
C MET A 311 -9.75 15.73 4.04
N GLU A 312 -10.10 16.47 5.08
CA GLU A 312 -9.76 17.87 5.25
C GLU A 312 -8.79 17.97 6.42
N TYR A 313 -7.67 18.64 6.20
CA TYR A 313 -6.72 19.01 7.26
C TYR A 313 -6.74 20.54 7.40
N LYS A 314 -7.35 20.97 8.51
CA LYS A 314 -7.42 22.38 8.87
C LYS A 314 -6.38 22.71 9.93
N ILE A 315 -5.57 23.75 9.65
CA ILE A 315 -4.52 24.26 10.54
C ILE A 315 -4.90 25.69 10.94
N PHE A 316 -4.94 25.97 12.23
CA PHE A 316 -5.37 27.27 12.74
C PHE A 316 -4.80 27.56 14.12
N LYS A 317 -4.75 28.82 14.49
CA LYS A 317 -4.43 29.25 15.84
C LYS A 317 -5.72 29.39 16.64
N ASP A 318 -5.86 28.60 17.70
CA ASP A 318 -7.04 28.66 18.57
C ASP A 318 -7.13 30.00 19.29
N ALA A 319 -8.24 30.71 19.12
CA ALA A 319 -8.40 32.07 19.63
C ALA A 319 -8.44 32.15 21.15
N ALA A 320 -8.88 31.07 21.84
CA ALA A 320 -9.01 31.08 23.30
C ALA A 320 -7.69 30.76 23.99
N SER A 321 -6.94 29.78 23.49
CA SER A 321 -5.68 29.33 24.09
C SER A 321 -4.45 29.95 23.48
N GLY A 322 -4.55 30.48 22.27
CA GLY A 322 -3.41 30.96 21.48
C GLY A 322 -2.52 29.85 20.94
N THR A 323 -2.88 28.56 21.09
CA THR A 323 -2.11 27.42 20.61
C THR A 323 -2.44 27.10 19.17
N TRP A 324 -1.44 26.55 18.43
CA TRP A 324 -1.65 26.05 17.08
C TRP A 324 -2.32 24.68 17.13
N ARG A 325 -3.40 24.51 16.38
CA ARG A 325 -4.16 23.27 16.27
C ARG A 325 -4.23 22.75 14.86
N GLY A 326 -4.26 21.43 14.73
CA GLY A 326 -4.64 20.70 13.55
C GLY A 326 -5.96 19.98 13.76
N ARG A 327 -6.91 20.12 12.84
CA ARG A 327 -8.15 19.35 12.82
C ARG A 327 -8.23 18.56 11.54
N VAL A 328 -8.23 17.22 11.67
CA VAL A 328 -8.43 16.31 10.54
C VAL A 328 -9.89 15.86 10.56
N THR A 329 -10.61 16.12 9.47
CA THR A 329 -11.94 15.57 9.23
C THR A 329 -11.84 14.53 8.11
N THR A 330 -12.01 13.26 8.44
CA THR A 330 -12.07 12.19 7.45
C THR A 330 -13.51 11.84 7.16
N THR A 331 -13.91 11.97 5.90
CA THR A 331 -15.25 11.64 5.41
C THR A 331 -15.22 10.27 4.75
N TYR A 332 -16.14 9.43 5.14
CA TYR A 332 -16.38 8.12 4.55
C TYR A 332 -17.75 8.06 3.89
N LYS A 333 -17.84 7.41 2.74
CA LYS A 333 -19.10 7.04 2.11
C LYS A 333 -19.04 5.56 1.74
N ASN A 334 -19.94 4.76 2.28
CA ASN A 334 -20.12 3.36 1.94
C ASN A 334 -21.19 3.26 0.84
N GLU A 335 -20.75 3.05 -0.41
CA GLU A 335 -21.66 2.90 -1.57
C GLU A 335 -22.15 1.46 -1.77
N GLY A 336 -21.84 0.55 -0.83
CA GLY A 336 -22.20 -0.85 -0.88
C GLY A 336 -23.62 -1.16 -0.36
N SER A 337 -23.89 -2.45 -0.27
CA SER A 337 -25.12 -3.04 0.23
C SER A 337 -24.79 -4.18 1.21
N PHE A 338 -25.82 -4.86 1.74
CA PHE A 338 -25.64 -6.14 2.42
C PHE A 338 -25.72 -7.27 1.40
N ASP A 339 -24.57 -7.73 0.96
CA ASP A 339 -24.43 -8.85 0.04
C ASP A 339 -23.23 -9.76 0.43
N TRP A 340 -22.82 -10.67 -0.44
CA TRP A 340 -21.71 -11.57 -0.16
C TRP A 340 -20.34 -10.90 -0.19
N ARG A 341 -20.20 -9.72 -0.79
CA ARG A 341 -18.97 -8.92 -0.91
C ARG A 341 -18.92 -7.76 0.06
N THR A 342 -20.05 -7.09 0.26
CA THR A 342 -20.11 -5.82 0.97
C THR A 342 -21.07 -5.86 2.15
N THR A 343 -20.79 -5.04 3.15
CA THR A 343 -21.56 -4.93 4.38
C THR A 343 -21.29 -3.58 5.04
N ARG A 344 -21.63 -3.41 6.31
CA ARG A 344 -21.17 -2.27 7.09
C ARG A 344 -19.66 -2.22 7.14
N TYR A 345 -19.09 -1.03 6.98
CA TYR A 345 -17.65 -0.82 7.02
C TYR A 345 -17.20 -0.55 8.44
N GLY A 346 -16.66 -1.56 9.12
CA GLY A 346 -15.98 -1.44 10.40
C GLY A 346 -14.47 -1.43 10.16
N SER A 347 -13.82 -0.38 10.60
CA SER A 347 -12.39 -0.18 10.45
C SER A 347 -11.77 0.33 11.74
N TYR A 348 -10.60 -0.20 12.09
CA TYR A 348 -9.74 0.48 13.04
C TYR A 348 -8.88 1.47 12.26
N SER A 349 -9.20 2.76 12.38
CA SER A 349 -8.58 3.83 11.62
C SER A 349 -7.57 4.57 12.48
N ARG A 350 -6.39 4.91 11.92
CA ARG A 350 -5.30 5.59 12.60
C ARG A 350 -4.85 6.82 11.83
N TRP A 351 -4.56 7.88 12.54
CA TRP A 351 -3.97 9.12 12.03
C TRP A 351 -2.59 9.30 12.64
N TYR A 352 -1.60 9.59 11.79
CA TYR A 352 -0.21 9.74 12.19
C TYR A 352 0.23 11.18 12.03
N PHE A 353 0.86 11.69 13.08
CA PHE A 353 1.33 13.08 13.21
C PHE A 353 2.80 13.10 13.62
N PRO A 354 3.50 14.26 13.48
CA PRO A 354 4.86 14.42 13.97
C PRO A 354 5.02 14.12 15.46
N ALA A 355 6.22 13.73 15.86
CA ALA A 355 6.56 13.59 17.28
C ALA A 355 6.31 14.90 18.06
N GLY A 356 5.73 14.79 19.25
CA GLY A 356 5.38 15.93 20.09
C GLY A 356 3.99 16.54 19.82
N THR A 357 3.25 16.05 18.83
CA THR A 357 1.83 16.36 18.65
C THR A 357 1.04 15.85 19.85
N LYS A 358 0.06 16.61 20.33
CA LYS A 358 -0.80 16.21 21.46
C LYS A 358 -2.23 16.03 21.00
N PHE A 359 -2.81 14.87 21.26
CA PHE A 359 -4.23 14.62 21.02
C PHE A 359 -5.08 15.47 21.97
N ILE A 360 -6.11 16.11 21.42
CA ILE A 360 -7.07 16.95 22.18
C ILE A 360 -8.41 16.23 22.28
N SER A 361 -8.99 15.88 21.14
CA SER A 361 -10.31 15.27 21.09
C SER A 361 -10.53 14.48 19.78
N GLY A 362 -11.51 13.59 19.83
CA GLY A 362 -11.97 12.86 18.64
C GLY A 362 -13.48 12.61 18.69
N SER A 363 -14.08 12.45 17.51
CA SER A 363 -15.49 12.10 17.36
C SER A 363 -15.73 11.23 16.13
N GLY A 364 -16.89 10.53 16.09
CA GLY A 364 -17.25 9.62 14.99
C GLY A 364 -16.78 8.18 15.18
N SER A 365 -16.13 7.88 16.31
CA SER A 365 -15.78 6.51 16.71
C SER A 365 -16.95 5.78 17.35
N VAL A 366 -16.90 4.44 17.34
CA VAL A 366 -17.87 3.56 18.03
C VAL A 366 -17.15 2.45 18.79
N VAL A 367 -17.83 1.86 19.78
CA VAL A 367 -17.25 0.77 20.58
C VAL A 367 -17.02 -0.49 19.75
N SER A 368 -17.98 -0.87 18.88
CA SER A 368 -17.86 -2.10 18.08
C SER A 368 -18.90 -2.14 16.94
N HIS A 369 -18.87 -3.22 16.16
CA HIS A 369 -19.91 -3.51 15.15
C HIS A 369 -21.34 -3.56 15.73
N LYS A 370 -21.50 -3.91 17.00
CA LYS A 370 -22.79 -4.08 17.67
C LYS A 370 -23.15 -2.89 18.57
N ASP A 371 -22.16 -2.33 19.23
CA ASP A 371 -22.32 -1.20 20.13
C ASP A 371 -21.86 0.10 19.45
N LYS A 372 -22.82 0.98 19.19
CA LYS A 372 -22.62 2.26 18.50
C LYS A 372 -22.43 3.45 19.44
N ALA A 373 -22.30 3.19 20.75
CA ALA A 373 -21.86 4.22 21.68
C ALA A 373 -20.49 4.77 21.26
N PRO A 374 -20.16 6.03 21.60
CA PRO A 374 -18.86 6.60 21.30
C PRO A 374 -17.71 5.71 21.79
N GLY A 375 -16.80 5.37 20.90
CA GLY A 375 -15.64 4.54 21.18
C GLY A 375 -14.52 5.33 21.84
N THR A 376 -13.52 4.61 22.35
CA THR A 376 -12.29 5.17 22.92
C THR A 376 -11.30 5.54 21.83
N TRP A 377 -10.34 6.40 22.21
CA TRP A 377 -9.26 6.82 21.35
C TRP A 377 -7.94 6.31 21.92
N ASP A 378 -7.20 5.56 21.13
CA ASP A 378 -5.89 5.07 21.49
C ASP A 378 -4.82 6.06 20.99
N VAL A 379 -4.00 6.56 21.91
CA VAL A 379 -2.90 7.46 21.58
C VAL A 379 -1.58 6.74 21.87
N GLY A 380 -0.75 6.63 20.86
CA GLY A 380 0.51 5.91 20.96
C GLY A 380 1.63 6.54 20.11
N THR A 381 2.74 5.84 20.05
CA THR A 381 3.86 6.20 19.18
C THR A 381 4.26 4.99 18.34
N GLU A 382 4.35 5.18 17.03
CA GLU A 382 4.79 4.15 16.08
C GLU A 382 5.84 4.77 15.14
N GLN A 383 7.01 4.15 15.05
CA GLN A 383 8.14 4.61 14.21
C GLN A 383 8.51 6.09 14.42
N GLY A 384 8.38 6.60 15.67
CA GLY A 384 8.70 7.97 16.01
C GLY A 384 7.58 8.99 15.71
N PHE A 385 6.42 8.55 15.22
CA PHE A 385 5.24 9.39 14.99
C PHE A 385 4.19 9.17 16.07
N VAL A 386 3.42 10.21 16.39
CA VAL A 386 2.24 10.07 17.23
C VAL A 386 1.14 9.44 16.39
N SER A 387 0.56 8.34 16.88
CA SER A 387 -0.60 7.68 16.29
C SER A 387 -1.83 7.90 17.16
N VAL A 388 -2.94 8.28 16.55
CA VAL A 388 -4.26 8.40 17.17
C VAL A 388 -5.18 7.44 16.46
N GLY A 389 -5.73 6.45 17.18
CA GLY A 389 -6.52 5.38 16.58
C GLY A 389 -7.88 5.21 17.25
N SER A 390 -8.88 4.76 16.49
CA SER A 390 -10.18 4.36 17.01
C SER A 390 -10.93 3.45 16.06
N PHE A 391 -11.89 2.68 16.55
CA PHE A 391 -12.78 1.89 15.72
C PHE A 391 -13.95 2.74 15.21
N ILE A 392 -14.22 2.64 13.90
CA ILE A 392 -15.29 3.36 13.21
C ILE A 392 -16.25 2.40 12.52
N LEU A 393 -17.48 2.86 12.27
CA LEU A 393 -18.49 2.04 11.60
C LEU A 393 -19.37 2.89 10.68
N ILE A 394 -19.42 2.52 9.39
CA ILE A 394 -20.22 3.19 8.35
C ILE A 394 -21.18 2.17 7.73
N GLU A 395 -22.47 2.41 7.89
CA GLU A 395 -23.50 1.52 7.33
C GLU A 395 -23.56 1.62 5.80
N PRO A 396 -24.01 0.57 5.09
CA PRO A 396 -24.20 0.62 3.64
C PRO A 396 -25.15 1.74 3.23
N GLY A 397 -24.85 2.41 2.11
CA GLY A 397 -25.64 3.51 1.57
C GLY A 397 -25.53 4.82 2.37
N THR A 398 -24.66 4.89 3.39
CA THR A 398 -24.54 6.09 4.24
C THR A 398 -23.15 6.73 4.16
N SER A 399 -23.06 7.94 4.69
CA SER A 399 -21.80 8.65 4.90
C SER A 399 -21.60 8.96 6.38
N GLY A 400 -20.35 9.05 6.82
CA GLY A 400 -19.98 9.43 8.17
C GLY A 400 -18.68 10.25 8.18
N ASN A 401 -18.54 11.07 9.22
CA ASN A 401 -17.32 11.84 9.45
C ASN A 401 -16.64 11.38 10.73
N VAL A 402 -15.33 11.33 10.69
CA VAL A 402 -14.47 11.11 11.85
C VAL A 402 -13.59 12.34 11.99
N VAL A 403 -13.57 12.95 13.17
CA VAL A 403 -12.79 14.15 13.44
C VAL A 403 -11.75 13.85 14.49
N VAL A 404 -10.51 14.26 14.23
CA VAL A 404 -9.39 14.22 15.18
C VAL A 404 -8.84 15.64 15.31
N GLU A 405 -8.75 16.14 16.54
CA GLU A 405 -8.17 17.43 16.84
C GLU A 405 -6.91 17.27 17.68
N VAL A 406 -5.85 17.98 17.29
CA VAL A 406 -4.53 17.91 17.91
C VAL A 406 -3.94 19.29 18.14
N GLU A 407 -3.10 19.44 19.16
CA GLU A 407 -2.14 20.54 19.27
C GLU A 407 -0.92 20.19 18.43
N LEU A 408 -0.51 21.12 17.54
CA LEU A 408 0.60 20.87 16.62
C LEU A 408 1.93 20.66 17.38
N ALA A 409 2.77 19.82 16.81
CA ALA A 409 4.11 19.57 17.36
C ALA A 409 4.93 20.87 17.47
N PRO A 410 5.79 21.01 18.48
CA PRO A 410 6.66 22.19 18.64
C PRO A 410 7.52 22.49 17.40
N SER A 411 7.95 21.47 16.64
CA SER A 411 8.70 21.62 15.39
C SER A 411 7.88 22.33 14.30
N VAL A 412 6.59 22.02 14.20
CA VAL A 412 5.67 22.65 13.24
C VAL A 412 5.45 24.11 13.63
N VAL A 413 5.19 24.36 14.91
CA VAL A 413 4.98 25.72 15.45
C VAL A 413 6.22 26.61 15.23
N ALA A 414 7.42 26.06 15.46
CA ALA A 414 8.67 26.77 15.23
C ALA A 414 8.88 27.09 13.74
N ALA A 415 8.52 26.17 12.83
CA ALA A 415 8.62 26.42 11.40
C ALA A 415 7.66 27.54 10.95
N ILE A 416 6.40 27.53 11.42
CA ILE A 416 5.43 28.61 11.16
C ILE A 416 5.96 29.94 11.66
N ALA A 417 6.49 29.99 12.90
CA ALA A 417 7.09 31.21 13.46
C ALA A 417 8.31 31.70 12.67
N ALA A 418 9.03 30.81 11.99
CA ALA A 418 10.15 31.13 11.10
C ALA A 418 9.71 31.52 9.67
N GLY A 419 8.39 31.67 9.43
CA GLY A 419 7.84 32.06 8.12
C GLY A 419 7.77 30.92 7.10
N LYS A 420 7.70 29.67 7.55
CA LYS A 420 7.61 28.47 6.68
C LYS A 420 6.63 27.47 7.25
N TYR A 421 5.91 26.81 6.36
CA TYR A 421 5.12 25.64 6.71
C TYR A 421 5.40 24.53 5.70
N GLY A 422 5.75 23.37 6.19
CA GLY A 422 5.98 22.19 5.37
C GLY A 422 5.13 21.03 5.88
N LEU A 423 4.44 20.33 4.97
CA LEU A 423 3.59 19.17 5.28
C LEU A 423 3.87 18.02 4.30
N VAL A 424 4.06 16.82 4.82
CA VAL A 424 4.00 15.59 4.03
C VAL A 424 2.68 14.88 4.30
N VAL A 425 1.86 14.71 3.27
CA VAL A 425 0.69 13.81 3.33
C VAL A 425 1.06 12.49 2.69
N GLN A 426 1.16 11.46 3.51
CA GLN A 426 1.54 10.12 3.08
C GLN A 426 0.29 9.27 2.83
N LYS A 427 0.23 8.63 1.65
CA LYS A 427 -0.87 7.75 1.28
C LYS A 427 -0.70 6.36 1.89
N GLN A 428 -1.77 5.76 2.39
CA GLN A 428 -1.78 4.36 2.80
C GLN A 428 -1.44 3.42 1.64
N LEU A 429 -0.65 2.40 1.93
CA LEU A 429 -0.27 1.35 0.99
C LEU A 429 -1.51 0.64 0.42
N GLY A 430 -1.50 0.35 -0.87
CA GLY A 430 -2.53 -0.44 -1.54
C GLY A 430 -3.88 0.25 -1.78
N THR A 431 -4.13 1.47 -1.27
CA THR A 431 -5.39 2.19 -1.52
C THR A 431 -5.38 2.90 -2.88
N GLU A 432 -6.56 3.14 -3.46
CA GLU A 432 -6.70 3.97 -4.67
C GLU A 432 -6.34 5.45 -4.43
N GLY A 433 -6.45 5.90 -3.17
CA GLY A 433 -6.27 7.29 -2.79
C GLY A 433 -7.54 7.92 -2.20
N PHE A 434 -7.50 9.24 -2.02
CA PHE A 434 -8.60 9.99 -1.40
C PHE A 434 -8.60 11.45 -1.83
N GLN A 435 -9.76 12.12 -1.69
CA GLN A 435 -9.85 13.57 -1.85
C GLN A 435 -9.22 14.25 -0.64
N LEU A 436 -8.28 15.17 -0.85
CA LEU A 436 -7.64 15.93 0.20
C LEU A 436 -7.96 17.42 0.04
N THR A 437 -8.30 18.06 1.15
CA THR A 437 -8.30 19.51 1.30
C THR A 437 -7.30 19.88 2.39
N VAL A 438 -6.37 20.78 2.10
CA VAL A 438 -5.52 21.44 3.10
C VAL A 438 -6.01 22.88 3.20
N ASP A 439 -6.42 23.28 4.40
CA ASP A 439 -6.93 24.61 4.74
C ASP A 439 -6.15 25.13 5.95
N ALA A 440 -5.16 25.98 5.71
CA ALA A 440 -4.25 26.46 6.75
C ALA A 440 -4.33 27.99 6.87
N GLU A 441 -4.78 28.46 8.04
CA GLU A 441 -4.89 29.89 8.37
C GLU A 441 -3.68 30.31 9.22
N PHE A 442 -2.77 31.07 8.63
CA PHE A 442 -1.51 31.49 9.27
C PHE A 442 -1.60 32.88 9.90
N GLY A 443 -2.58 33.69 9.54
CA GLY A 443 -2.69 35.10 9.96
C GLY A 443 -1.65 36.01 9.32
N THR A 444 -0.94 35.53 8.29
CA THR A 444 0.03 36.26 7.48
C THR A 444 -0.05 35.79 6.04
N SER A 445 0.26 36.68 5.10
CA SER A 445 0.11 36.40 3.68
C SER A 445 1.10 35.33 3.19
N VAL A 446 0.62 34.42 2.39
CA VAL A 446 1.43 33.41 1.69
C VAL A 446 2.18 34.07 0.55
N ARG A 447 3.51 33.92 0.50
CA ARG A 447 4.39 34.47 -0.53
C ARG A 447 4.62 33.52 -1.70
N ALA A 448 4.75 32.22 -1.38
CA ALA A 448 4.94 31.17 -2.37
C ALA A 448 4.48 29.83 -1.78
N ALA A 449 3.98 28.94 -2.63
CA ALA A 449 3.59 27.61 -2.21
C ALA A 449 3.80 26.57 -3.34
N THR A 450 4.16 25.35 -2.93
CA THR A 450 4.21 24.17 -3.78
C THR A 450 3.49 23.01 -3.06
N PRO A 451 2.42 22.42 -3.63
CA PRO A 451 1.70 22.85 -4.85
C PRO A 451 1.17 24.30 -4.74
N PRO A 452 0.93 24.98 -5.87
CA PRO A 452 0.39 26.32 -5.84
C PRO A 452 -1.01 26.31 -5.18
N GLU A 453 -1.31 27.40 -4.48
CA GLU A 453 -2.61 27.62 -3.87
C GLU A 453 -3.72 27.72 -4.92
N ASP A 454 -4.97 27.41 -4.55
CA ASP A 454 -6.14 27.71 -5.38
C ASP A 454 -6.19 29.21 -5.69
N ALA A 455 -6.21 29.55 -6.99
CA ALA A 455 -6.12 30.93 -7.47
C ALA A 455 -7.22 31.86 -6.92
N LYS A 456 -8.36 31.31 -6.47
CA LYS A 456 -9.46 32.08 -5.87
C LYS A 456 -9.19 32.49 -4.42
N LYS A 457 -8.18 31.86 -3.79
CA LYS A 457 -7.78 32.09 -2.40
C LYS A 457 -6.43 32.81 -2.28
N PHE A 458 -5.69 32.90 -3.37
CA PHE A 458 -4.37 33.54 -3.37
C PHE A 458 -4.43 35.00 -2.93
N GLY A 459 -3.56 35.37 -1.99
CA GLY A 459 -3.41 36.73 -1.47
C GLY A 459 -4.17 37.01 -0.16
N ASP A 460 -4.81 36.04 0.43
CA ASP A 460 -5.33 36.11 1.81
C ASP A 460 -4.24 35.71 2.84
N THR A 461 -4.63 35.41 4.09
CA THR A 461 -3.73 35.05 5.19
C THR A 461 -3.62 33.53 5.40
N GLY A 462 -4.08 32.75 4.46
CA GLY A 462 -4.08 31.31 4.54
C GLY A 462 -3.49 30.63 3.31
N TYR A 463 -3.44 29.32 3.35
CA TYR A 463 -3.13 28.44 2.23
C TYR A 463 -4.27 27.46 2.04
N TYR A 464 -4.85 27.43 0.86
CA TYR A 464 -5.90 26.51 0.51
C TYR A 464 -5.55 25.68 -0.73
N TRP A 465 -5.59 24.35 -0.57
CA TRP A 465 -5.38 23.42 -1.68
C TRP A 465 -6.39 22.28 -1.63
N LYS A 466 -6.81 21.82 -2.81
CA LYS A 466 -7.71 20.67 -2.95
C LYS A 466 -7.29 19.81 -4.14
N GLY A 467 -7.20 18.50 -3.93
CA GLY A 467 -6.86 17.56 -4.99
C GLY A 467 -7.10 16.11 -4.61
N PHE A 468 -6.91 15.19 -5.56
CA PHE A 468 -6.98 13.75 -5.30
C PHE A 468 -5.56 13.20 -5.09
N VAL A 469 -5.34 12.57 -3.94
CA VAL A 469 -4.06 12.03 -3.52
C VAL A 469 -3.95 10.57 -3.92
N LYS A 470 -3.22 10.26 -4.99
CA LYS A 470 -2.90 8.90 -5.43
C LYS A 470 -1.54 8.41 -4.95
N LYS A 471 -0.66 9.34 -4.60
CA LYS A 471 0.69 9.12 -4.08
C LYS A 471 0.99 10.13 -2.99
N ASP A 472 2.11 9.95 -2.28
CA ASP A 472 2.55 10.92 -1.28
C ASP A 472 2.65 12.33 -1.90
N VAL A 473 2.19 13.35 -1.15
CA VAL A 473 2.23 14.76 -1.56
C VAL A 473 2.98 15.57 -0.52
N GLU A 474 3.87 16.41 -1.00
CA GLU A 474 4.64 17.34 -0.17
C GLU A 474 4.16 18.76 -0.42
N PHE A 475 3.99 19.52 0.65
CA PHE A 475 3.57 20.91 0.62
C PHE A 475 4.66 21.75 1.26
N ASP A 476 5.10 22.77 0.54
CA ASP A 476 6.02 23.82 1.02
C ASP A 476 5.36 25.18 0.86
N VAL A 477 5.18 25.88 1.98
CA VAL A 477 4.55 27.22 2.03
C VAL A 477 5.51 28.19 2.67
N SER A 478 5.76 29.31 1.99
CA SER A 478 6.50 30.46 2.50
C SER A 478 5.54 31.56 2.95
N LEU A 479 5.70 32.03 4.18
CA LEU A 479 4.84 33.00 4.85
C LEU A 479 5.48 34.38 4.93
#